data_26b3a39ef91e67f381b1710b78eeed6b
#
_entry.id   26b3a39ef91e67f381b1710b78eeed6b
#
_cell.length_a   1.000
_cell.length_b   1.000
_cell.length_c   1.000
_cell.angle_alpha   90.00
_cell.angle_beta   90.00
_cell.angle_gamma   90.00
#
_symmetry.space_group_name_H-M   'P 1'
#
loop_
_entity.id
_entity.type
_entity.pdbx_description
1 polymer ?
#
loop_
_entity_poly.entity_id
_entity_poly.type
_entity_poly.pdbx_seq_one_letter_code
_entity_poly.pdbx_strand_id
1 'polypeptide(L)'
;PKTASSDLTNLKDDYYAAVNKSWLDGSDIPAGLSINGPFYGLSLTVNEQIAALIREIDAHEQTPGTAEAKIKALYDCVMDAEGRERAGVAPIQKYLDAIENAKTLDELVSVDAQMQKELGLSMLLGFGLTTDLADSSRRIAAFSLIGAGMDKDFYVNGADAQRSAYTTYLTSLLTLSGLGADEAAQRVAAFYDAEAAISAASLDPQDYSNVDKTYNLFTLGELKALLPNVDLDAVLAASGIENAERIMVSDVGALKAAAALYDDAHLALLKTAARLALLQSVATSLNQGFMDAYFDFVLAYYGVDARQSNEQIAAQQVQALLADYLSRAYVDEYFSAKAKADVEEMIGEFIAIYKERILAQDWMSAETKAKAVKKLDTMGVKVGYPDSWESCLDRAEIKSPAEGGSFFSNVIAIQMAMKQDVLAHQNDAPDKSEWIMTPFTVNACYNPSANDITFPAAILQSQYKFLVYSEIWIMVTY
;
A
#
# COMPACT_ATOMS: atom_id res chain seq x y z
N PRO A 1 -23.49 -28.42 4.48
CA PRO A 1 -22.73 -27.92 5.61
C PRO A 1 -23.34 -28.53 6.86
N LYS A 2 -22.55 -29.35 7.58
CA LYS A 2 -22.95 -29.82 8.90
C LYS A 2 -23.00 -28.59 9.79
N THR A 3 -24.17 -28.30 10.36
CA THR A 3 -24.29 -27.34 11.45
C THR A 3 -23.35 -27.78 12.56
N ALA A 4 -22.30 -27.01 12.78
CA ALA A 4 -21.35 -27.25 13.85
C ALA A 4 -22.11 -27.21 15.18
N SER A 5 -21.99 -28.26 16.00
CA SER A 5 -22.58 -28.24 17.34
C SER A 5 -21.72 -27.32 18.20
N SER A 6 -22.20 -26.12 18.47
CA SER A 6 -21.60 -25.23 19.47
C SER A 6 -21.75 -25.89 20.84
N ASP A 7 -20.68 -25.90 21.65
CA ASP A 7 -20.76 -26.27 23.05
C ASP A 7 -21.31 -25.08 23.86
N LEU A 8 -22.64 -25.06 24.00
CA LEU A 8 -23.33 -23.96 24.67
C LEU A 8 -23.19 -23.99 26.20
N THR A 9 -22.40 -24.92 26.76
CA THR A 9 -22.26 -25.08 28.22
C THR A 9 -21.44 -23.96 28.87
N ASN A 10 -20.61 -23.25 28.11
CA ASN A 10 -19.71 -22.19 28.61
C ASN A 10 -20.06 -20.77 28.13
N LEU A 11 -21.27 -20.54 27.63
CA LEU A 11 -21.67 -19.24 27.04
C LEU A 11 -21.50 -18.02 27.97
N LYS A 12 -21.56 -18.25 29.29
CA LYS A 12 -21.42 -17.17 30.28
C LYS A 12 -19.98 -16.79 30.58
N ASP A 13 -19.06 -17.74 30.44
CA ASP A 13 -17.66 -17.54 30.82
C ASP A 13 -16.81 -17.18 29.60
N ASP A 14 -17.04 -17.87 28.49
CA ASP A 14 -16.36 -17.61 27.21
C ASP A 14 -17.33 -17.80 26.03
N TYR A 15 -18.02 -16.73 25.69
CA TYR A 15 -18.99 -16.73 24.60
C TYR A 15 -18.36 -17.07 23.24
N TYR A 16 -17.16 -16.49 22.98
CA TYR A 16 -16.43 -16.71 21.72
C TYR A 16 -16.04 -18.18 21.54
N ALA A 17 -15.38 -18.76 22.53
CA ALA A 17 -14.97 -20.16 22.48
C ALA A 17 -16.18 -21.11 22.40
N ALA A 18 -17.27 -20.83 23.13
CA ALA A 18 -18.47 -21.67 23.12
C ALA A 18 -19.16 -21.67 21.76
N VAL A 19 -19.31 -20.49 21.11
CA VAL A 19 -19.98 -20.37 19.80
C VAL A 19 -19.10 -20.92 18.68
N ASN A 20 -17.79 -20.69 18.74
CA ASN A 20 -16.86 -21.07 17.69
C ASN A 20 -16.14 -22.41 17.94
N LYS A 21 -16.48 -23.14 19.02
CA LYS A 21 -15.76 -24.34 19.45
C LYS A 21 -15.48 -25.34 18.32
N SER A 22 -16.46 -25.65 17.53
CA SER A 22 -16.32 -26.64 16.46
C SER A 22 -15.36 -26.18 15.35
N TRP A 23 -15.29 -24.87 15.11
CA TRP A 23 -14.33 -24.30 14.18
C TRP A 23 -12.92 -24.26 14.80
N LEU A 24 -12.81 -23.85 16.06
CA LEU A 24 -11.53 -23.82 16.80
C LEU A 24 -10.89 -25.21 16.93
N ASP A 25 -11.71 -26.24 17.20
CA ASP A 25 -11.24 -27.64 17.37
C ASP A 25 -10.87 -28.31 16.02
N GLY A 26 -11.40 -27.81 14.91
CA GLY A 26 -11.26 -28.43 13.59
C GLY A 26 -10.48 -27.64 12.55
N SER A 27 -9.92 -26.48 12.94
CA SER A 27 -9.23 -25.58 12.01
C SER A 27 -7.78 -25.37 12.42
N ASP A 28 -6.87 -25.75 11.55
CA ASP A 28 -5.45 -25.42 11.66
C ASP A 28 -5.15 -24.11 10.93
N ILE A 29 -4.07 -23.43 11.33
CA ILE A 29 -3.53 -22.29 10.55
C ILE A 29 -2.95 -22.86 9.25
N PRO A 30 -3.42 -22.40 8.07
CA PRO A 30 -2.90 -22.90 6.80
C PRO A 30 -1.40 -22.65 6.66
N ALA A 31 -0.67 -23.57 6.00
CA ALA A 31 0.74 -23.40 5.73
C ALA A 31 1.01 -22.07 5.01
N GLY A 32 2.01 -21.33 5.47
CA GLY A 32 2.35 -20.02 4.92
C GLY A 32 1.56 -18.85 5.49
N LEU A 33 0.66 -19.06 6.44
CA LEU A 33 -0.04 -18.01 7.18
C LEU A 33 0.35 -18.02 8.66
N SER A 34 0.25 -16.86 9.31
CA SER A 34 0.43 -16.70 10.75
C SER A 34 -0.89 -16.75 11.54
N ILE A 35 -2.02 -16.63 10.83
CA ILE A 35 -3.37 -16.59 11.42
C ILE A 35 -4.37 -17.32 10.53
N ASN A 36 -5.51 -17.69 11.10
CA ASN A 36 -6.64 -18.28 10.39
C ASN A 36 -7.95 -17.59 10.78
N GLY A 37 -8.90 -17.53 9.85
CA GLY A 37 -10.22 -16.98 10.05
C GLY A 37 -11.02 -16.94 8.75
N PRO A 38 -12.34 -16.66 8.81
CA PRO A 38 -13.20 -16.67 7.62
C PRO A 38 -12.73 -15.73 6.51
N PHE A 39 -12.27 -14.53 6.86
CA PHE A 39 -11.73 -13.57 5.88
C PHE A 39 -10.43 -14.05 5.23
N TYR A 40 -9.56 -14.73 5.99
CA TYR A 40 -8.34 -15.32 5.43
C TYR A 40 -8.64 -16.46 4.48
N GLY A 41 -9.60 -17.33 4.84
CA GLY A 41 -10.07 -18.38 3.94
C GLY A 41 -10.66 -17.83 2.64
N LEU A 42 -11.42 -16.73 2.73
CA LEU A 42 -11.94 -16.03 1.55
C LEU A 42 -10.81 -15.40 0.74
N SER A 43 -9.84 -14.74 1.38
CA SER A 43 -8.69 -14.14 0.70
C SER A 43 -7.86 -15.19 -0.04
N LEU A 44 -7.64 -16.38 0.54
CA LEU A 44 -6.97 -17.49 -0.15
C LEU A 44 -7.76 -17.94 -1.39
N THR A 45 -9.09 -18.03 -1.28
CA THR A 45 -9.96 -18.38 -2.42
C THR A 45 -9.85 -17.33 -3.52
N VAL A 46 -9.90 -16.06 -3.18
CA VAL A 46 -9.78 -14.95 -4.15
C VAL A 46 -8.40 -14.94 -4.82
N ASN A 47 -7.33 -15.13 -4.05
CA ASN A 47 -5.98 -15.21 -4.61
C ASN A 47 -5.84 -16.37 -5.60
N GLU A 48 -6.47 -17.52 -5.32
CA GLU A 48 -6.48 -18.66 -6.26
C GLU A 48 -7.31 -18.36 -7.51
N GLN A 49 -8.45 -17.66 -7.37
CA GLN A 49 -9.26 -17.20 -8.51
C GLN A 49 -8.46 -16.24 -9.40
N ILE A 50 -7.75 -15.27 -8.84
CA ILE A 50 -6.88 -14.36 -9.59
C ILE A 50 -5.74 -15.13 -10.28
N ALA A 51 -5.08 -16.05 -9.57
CA ALA A 51 -4.04 -16.88 -10.15
C ALA A 51 -4.57 -17.75 -11.30
N ALA A 52 -5.79 -18.24 -11.19
CA ALA A 52 -6.44 -18.99 -12.27
C ALA A 52 -6.71 -18.12 -13.50
N LEU A 53 -7.21 -16.89 -13.33
CA LEU A 53 -7.38 -15.93 -14.42
C LEU A 53 -6.04 -15.61 -15.13
N ILE A 54 -4.98 -15.38 -14.37
CA ILE A 54 -3.66 -15.11 -14.95
C ILE A 54 -3.15 -16.32 -15.74
N ARG A 55 -3.30 -17.54 -15.22
CA ARG A 55 -2.94 -18.78 -15.94
C ARG A 55 -3.73 -18.95 -17.23
N GLU A 56 -5.01 -18.62 -17.23
CA GLU A 56 -5.84 -18.69 -18.43
C GLU A 56 -5.39 -17.66 -19.47
N ILE A 57 -5.11 -16.43 -19.06
CA ILE A 57 -4.57 -15.38 -19.95
C ILE A 57 -3.21 -15.81 -20.53
N ASP A 58 -2.32 -16.37 -19.70
CA ASP A 58 -0.99 -16.82 -20.12
C ASP A 58 -1.05 -18.00 -21.11
N ALA A 59 -2.01 -18.90 -20.96
CA ALA A 59 -2.17 -20.08 -21.81
C ALA A 59 -2.56 -19.75 -23.26
N HIS A 60 -3.01 -18.53 -23.54
CA HIS A 60 -3.51 -18.14 -24.85
C HIS A 60 -2.67 -17.00 -25.46
N GLU A 61 -2.67 -16.93 -26.79
CA GLU A 61 -2.10 -15.80 -27.52
C GLU A 61 -3.01 -14.59 -27.37
N GLN A 62 -2.43 -13.43 -27.00
CA GLN A 62 -3.17 -12.22 -26.69
C GLN A 62 -3.07 -11.19 -27.81
N THR A 63 -4.13 -10.42 -28.03
CA THR A 63 -4.11 -9.33 -29.01
C THR A 63 -3.25 -8.18 -28.48
N PRO A 64 -2.23 -7.72 -29.24
CA PRO A 64 -1.36 -6.64 -28.81
C PRO A 64 -2.13 -5.37 -28.39
N GLY A 65 -1.73 -4.76 -27.28
CA GLY A 65 -2.33 -3.54 -26.75
C GLY A 65 -3.55 -3.74 -25.84
N THR A 66 -4.05 -4.97 -25.69
CA THR A 66 -5.13 -5.28 -24.74
C THR A 66 -4.61 -5.37 -23.28
N ALA A 67 -5.51 -5.30 -22.31
CA ALA A 67 -5.20 -5.52 -20.90
C ALA A 67 -4.59 -6.91 -20.67
N GLU A 68 -5.13 -7.94 -21.32
CA GLU A 68 -4.67 -9.32 -21.23
C GLU A 68 -3.24 -9.46 -21.79
N ALA A 69 -2.91 -8.77 -22.88
CA ALA A 69 -1.55 -8.75 -23.42
C ALA A 69 -0.56 -8.12 -22.44
N LYS A 70 -0.95 -7.04 -21.74
CA LYS A 70 -0.12 -6.40 -20.72
C LYS A 70 0.04 -7.29 -19.48
N ILE A 71 -1.02 -7.97 -19.04
CA ILE A 71 -0.98 -8.96 -17.95
C ILE A 71 0.01 -10.07 -18.29
N LYS A 72 -0.12 -10.68 -19.47
CA LYS A 72 0.77 -11.73 -19.94
C LYS A 72 2.23 -11.25 -20.03
N ALA A 73 2.46 -10.08 -20.63
CA ALA A 73 3.81 -9.54 -20.79
C ALA A 73 4.49 -9.29 -19.44
N LEU A 74 3.76 -8.79 -18.43
CA LEU A 74 4.30 -8.61 -17.08
C LEU A 74 4.56 -9.97 -16.42
N TYR A 75 3.62 -10.92 -16.51
CA TYR A 75 3.78 -12.27 -15.97
C TYR A 75 5.00 -12.96 -16.54
N ASP A 76 5.18 -12.95 -17.87
CA ASP A 76 6.34 -13.50 -18.56
C ASP A 76 7.66 -12.88 -18.06
N CYS A 77 7.68 -11.56 -17.79
CA CYS A 77 8.86 -10.88 -17.24
C CYS A 77 9.16 -11.29 -15.78
N VAL A 78 8.14 -11.52 -14.96
CA VAL A 78 8.33 -12.02 -13.59
C VAL A 78 8.84 -13.46 -13.62
N MET A 79 8.37 -14.28 -14.56
CA MET A 79 8.78 -15.68 -14.72
C MET A 79 10.16 -15.82 -15.38
N ASP A 80 10.69 -14.80 -16.08
CA ASP A 80 12.03 -14.81 -16.71
C ASP A 80 13.14 -14.68 -15.66
N ALA A 81 13.31 -15.72 -14.84
CA ALA A 81 14.36 -15.76 -13.81
C ALA A 81 15.78 -15.64 -14.41
N GLU A 82 16.04 -16.24 -15.59
CA GLU A 82 17.33 -16.14 -16.26
C GLU A 82 17.63 -14.71 -16.74
N GLY A 83 16.64 -14.01 -17.27
CA GLY A 83 16.78 -12.60 -17.66
C GLY A 83 17.08 -11.71 -16.48
N ARG A 84 16.36 -11.88 -15.35
CA ARG A 84 16.61 -11.15 -14.12
C ARG A 84 18.01 -11.45 -13.55
N GLU A 85 18.44 -12.72 -13.55
CA GLU A 85 19.77 -13.09 -13.06
C GLU A 85 20.88 -12.45 -13.91
N ARG A 86 20.73 -12.45 -15.24
CA ARG A 86 21.67 -11.77 -16.15
C ARG A 86 21.74 -10.25 -15.93
N ALA A 87 20.61 -9.63 -15.63
CA ALA A 87 20.54 -8.19 -15.38
C ALA A 87 21.15 -7.79 -14.02
N GLY A 88 20.95 -8.62 -12.98
CA GLY A 88 21.45 -8.34 -11.64
C GLY A 88 21.02 -6.97 -11.15
N VAL A 89 21.97 -6.14 -10.72
CA VAL A 89 21.76 -4.75 -10.29
C VAL A 89 22.00 -3.72 -11.41
N ALA A 90 22.36 -4.14 -12.62
CA ALA A 90 22.68 -3.24 -13.72
C ALA A 90 21.60 -2.17 -14.00
N PRO A 91 20.28 -2.49 -13.90
CA PRO A 91 19.23 -1.49 -14.12
C PRO A 91 19.29 -0.28 -13.19
N ILE A 92 19.83 -0.44 -11.99
CA ILE A 92 19.92 0.62 -10.97
C ILE A 92 21.37 1.04 -10.68
N GLN A 93 22.38 0.42 -11.31
CA GLN A 93 23.78 0.65 -11.00
C GLN A 93 24.18 2.13 -11.06
N LYS A 94 23.72 2.87 -12.08
CA LYS A 94 24.01 4.30 -12.22
C LYS A 94 23.57 5.14 -11.01
N TYR A 95 22.45 4.75 -10.38
CA TYR A 95 21.95 5.46 -9.18
C TYR A 95 22.74 5.05 -7.93
N LEU A 96 23.07 3.76 -7.80
CA LEU A 96 23.92 3.28 -6.72
C LEU A 96 25.29 3.99 -6.74
N ASP A 97 25.88 4.11 -7.94
CA ASP A 97 27.15 4.83 -8.13
C ASP A 97 27.02 6.32 -7.83
N ALA A 98 25.93 6.96 -8.27
CA ALA A 98 25.67 8.37 -8.01
C ALA A 98 25.50 8.66 -6.51
N ILE A 99 24.74 7.82 -5.80
CA ILE A 99 24.59 7.91 -4.34
C ILE A 99 25.95 7.78 -3.65
N GLU A 100 26.75 6.78 -4.01
CA GLU A 100 28.03 6.53 -3.37
C GLU A 100 29.06 7.63 -3.65
N ASN A 101 29.03 8.22 -4.84
CA ASN A 101 29.97 9.27 -5.27
C ASN A 101 29.62 10.68 -4.78
N ALA A 102 28.39 10.94 -4.30
CA ALA A 102 28.00 12.24 -3.75
C ALA A 102 28.94 12.66 -2.61
N LYS A 103 29.42 13.89 -2.62
CA LYS A 103 30.39 14.43 -1.63
C LYS A 103 29.74 15.40 -0.66
N THR A 104 28.56 15.90 -0.96
CA THR A 104 27.78 16.82 -0.14
C THR A 104 26.34 16.37 -0.09
N LEU A 105 25.57 16.88 0.87
CA LEU A 105 24.14 16.68 0.95
C LEU A 105 23.44 17.20 -0.32
N ASP A 106 23.86 18.34 -0.84
CA ASP A 106 23.27 18.94 -2.06
C ASP A 106 23.42 18.02 -3.28
N GLU A 107 24.62 17.42 -3.47
CA GLU A 107 24.82 16.42 -4.52
C GLU A 107 23.91 15.19 -4.31
N LEU A 108 23.76 14.71 -3.09
CA LEU A 108 22.91 13.55 -2.79
C LEU A 108 21.42 13.86 -3.03
N VAL A 109 20.94 15.04 -2.62
CA VAL A 109 19.57 15.51 -2.90
C VAL A 109 19.34 15.67 -4.39
N SER A 110 20.34 16.12 -5.15
CA SER A 110 20.25 16.17 -6.62
C SER A 110 20.11 14.80 -7.25
N VAL A 111 20.81 13.76 -6.72
CA VAL A 111 20.64 12.37 -7.15
C VAL A 111 19.21 11.87 -6.84
N ASP A 112 18.68 12.18 -5.65
CA ASP A 112 17.30 11.82 -5.27
C ASP A 112 16.28 12.47 -6.22
N ALA A 113 16.45 13.76 -6.52
CA ALA A 113 15.61 14.48 -7.49
C ALA A 113 15.69 13.86 -8.90
N GLN A 114 16.86 13.36 -9.32
CA GLN A 114 16.98 12.64 -10.58
C GLN A 114 16.23 11.30 -10.55
N MET A 115 16.35 10.52 -9.48
CA MET A 115 15.58 9.27 -9.31
C MET A 115 14.08 9.53 -9.34
N GLN A 116 13.62 10.60 -8.70
CA GLN A 116 12.20 10.99 -8.74
C GLN A 116 11.70 11.29 -10.17
N LYS A 117 12.54 11.90 -11.00
CA LYS A 117 12.19 12.18 -12.42
C LYS A 117 12.22 10.94 -13.29
N GLU A 118 13.22 10.07 -13.11
CA GLU A 118 13.47 8.93 -14.01
C GLU A 118 12.75 7.66 -13.58
N LEU A 119 12.57 7.44 -12.27
CA LEU A 119 11.95 6.24 -11.71
C LEU A 119 10.57 6.50 -11.10
N GLY A 120 10.21 7.76 -10.86
CA GLY A 120 9.01 8.10 -10.09
C GLY A 120 9.17 7.93 -8.58
N LEU A 121 10.38 7.65 -8.09
CA LEU A 121 10.68 7.29 -6.71
C LEU A 121 11.53 8.37 -6.03
N SER A 122 11.14 8.80 -4.84
CA SER A 122 11.93 9.64 -3.93
C SER A 122 12.45 8.78 -2.78
N MET A 123 13.76 8.82 -2.51
CA MET A 123 14.40 7.95 -1.54
C MET A 123 14.64 8.64 -0.19
N LEU A 124 14.87 9.95 -0.19
CA LEU A 124 15.21 10.72 1.00
C LEU A 124 14.12 11.69 1.41
N LEU A 125 13.56 12.41 0.46
CA LEU A 125 12.59 13.45 0.73
C LEU A 125 11.74 13.69 -0.52
N GLY A 126 10.48 14.09 -0.32
CA GLY A 126 9.64 14.34 -1.48
C GLY A 126 8.35 15.07 -1.16
N PHE A 127 7.83 15.70 -2.20
CA PHE A 127 6.49 16.24 -2.22
C PHE A 127 5.54 15.26 -2.92
N GLY A 128 4.35 15.12 -2.36
CA GLY A 128 3.23 14.36 -2.92
C GLY A 128 1.95 15.19 -2.89
N LEU A 129 0.86 14.62 -3.38
CA LEU A 129 -0.48 15.23 -3.33
C LEU A 129 -1.41 14.36 -2.49
N THR A 130 -2.27 15.02 -1.72
CA THR A 130 -3.32 14.36 -0.94
C THR A 130 -4.59 15.22 -0.95
N THR A 131 -5.72 14.65 -0.54
CA THR A 131 -6.94 15.43 -0.30
C THR A 131 -6.75 16.33 0.92
N ASP A 132 -7.16 17.61 0.83
CA ASP A 132 -7.14 18.53 1.95
C ASP A 132 -8.22 18.10 2.98
N LEU A 133 -7.80 17.71 4.18
CA LEU A 133 -8.72 17.24 5.23
C LEU A 133 -9.67 18.35 5.76
N ALA A 134 -9.30 19.62 5.59
CA ALA A 134 -10.17 20.74 5.93
C ALA A 134 -11.15 21.11 4.82
N ASP A 135 -10.85 20.72 3.57
CA ASP A 135 -11.69 20.99 2.40
C ASP A 135 -11.52 19.85 1.37
N SER A 136 -12.30 18.80 1.50
CA SER A 136 -12.22 17.62 0.65
C SER A 136 -12.59 17.87 -0.83
N SER A 137 -12.90 19.10 -1.21
CA SER A 137 -13.13 19.48 -2.62
C SER A 137 -11.84 19.84 -3.36
N ARG A 138 -10.67 19.82 -2.68
CA ARG A 138 -9.38 20.19 -3.30
C ARG A 138 -8.26 19.27 -2.84
N ARG A 139 -7.18 19.26 -3.62
CA ARG A 139 -5.92 18.62 -3.28
C ARG A 139 -4.98 19.60 -2.59
N ILE A 140 -4.05 19.09 -1.80
CA ILE A 140 -3.01 19.86 -1.12
C ILE A 140 -1.69 19.12 -1.25
N ALA A 141 -0.58 19.86 -1.32
CA ALA A 141 0.75 19.26 -1.27
C ALA A 141 0.98 18.59 0.10
N ALA A 142 1.65 17.47 0.11
CA ALA A 142 2.18 16.82 1.30
C ALA A 142 3.70 16.74 1.21
N PHE A 143 4.39 16.75 2.33
CA PHE A 143 5.85 16.64 2.40
C PHE A 143 6.26 15.55 3.37
N SER A 144 7.28 14.78 2.99
CA SER A 144 7.88 13.74 3.82
C SER A 144 9.40 13.73 3.71
N LEU A 145 10.05 13.27 4.77
CA LEU A 145 11.47 12.90 4.81
C LEU A 145 11.60 11.40 5.03
N ILE A 146 12.86 10.91 5.10
CA ILE A 146 13.11 9.54 5.57
C ILE A 146 12.35 9.30 6.87
N GLY A 147 11.76 8.12 7.00
CA GLY A 147 11.03 7.67 8.17
C GLY A 147 11.65 6.43 8.78
N ALA A 148 10.99 5.88 9.78
CA ALA A 148 11.28 4.53 10.27
C ALA A 148 10.73 3.50 9.28
N GLY A 149 11.49 2.46 8.99
CA GLY A 149 11.08 1.39 8.07
C GLY A 149 10.06 0.41 8.66
N MET A 150 9.91 0.43 9.99
CA MET A 150 8.97 -0.40 10.74
C MET A 150 8.11 0.49 11.65
N ASP A 151 7.03 -0.09 12.19
CA ASP A 151 6.17 0.64 13.13
C ASP A 151 6.87 0.93 14.47
N LYS A 152 6.30 1.85 15.27
CA LYS A 152 6.88 2.28 16.54
C LYS A 152 7.03 1.14 17.54
N ASP A 153 6.07 0.22 17.57
CA ASP A 153 6.07 -0.91 18.51
C ASP A 153 7.22 -1.88 18.21
N PHE A 154 7.60 -2.04 16.95
CA PHE A 154 8.76 -2.85 16.55
C PHE A 154 10.06 -2.36 17.20
N TYR A 155 10.31 -1.04 17.24
CA TYR A 155 11.55 -0.50 17.83
C TYR A 155 11.54 -0.58 19.35
N VAL A 156 10.36 -0.48 19.98
CA VAL A 156 10.21 -0.47 21.44
C VAL A 156 10.10 -1.88 22.00
N ASN A 157 9.18 -2.69 21.45
CA ASN A 157 8.75 -3.99 21.99
C ASN A 157 9.04 -5.17 21.06
N GLY A 158 9.52 -4.94 19.84
CA GLY A 158 9.77 -5.99 18.85
C GLY A 158 10.64 -7.12 19.43
N ALA A 159 10.36 -8.35 19.06
CA ALA A 159 11.17 -9.51 19.46
C ALA A 159 12.57 -9.45 18.84
N ASP A 160 13.58 -9.98 19.54
CA ASP A 160 14.96 -10.02 19.02
C ASP A 160 15.05 -10.76 17.68
N ALA A 161 14.23 -11.79 17.46
CA ALA A 161 14.16 -12.50 16.19
C ALA A 161 13.67 -11.61 15.05
N GLN A 162 12.67 -10.76 15.31
CA GLN A 162 12.14 -9.81 14.31
C GLN A 162 13.15 -8.72 13.97
N ARG A 163 13.83 -8.16 14.99
CA ARG A 163 14.90 -7.18 14.79
C ARG A 163 16.08 -7.78 14.01
N SER A 164 16.45 -9.02 14.34
CA SER A 164 17.48 -9.75 13.61
C SER A 164 17.06 -10.00 12.15
N ALA A 165 15.82 -10.40 11.89
CA ALA A 165 15.30 -10.60 10.55
C ALA A 165 15.38 -9.31 9.72
N TYR A 166 14.94 -8.18 10.28
CA TYR A 166 14.98 -6.89 9.62
C TYR A 166 16.41 -6.43 9.30
N THR A 167 17.30 -6.44 10.28
CA THR A 167 18.69 -6.02 10.08
C THR A 167 19.46 -6.95 9.14
N THR A 168 19.17 -8.26 9.16
CA THR A 168 19.68 -9.24 8.20
C THR A 168 19.23 -8.92 6.79
N TYR A 169 17.94 -8.60 6.60
CA TYR A 169 17.39 -8.20 5.30
C TYR A 169 18.11 -6.96 4.74
N LEU A 170 18.20 -5.88 5.52
CA LEU A 170 18.87 -4.66 5.10
C LEU A 170 20.37 -4.91 4.76
N THR A 171 21.05 -5.73 5.56
CA THR A 171 22.45 -6.11 5.31
C THR A 171 22.60 -6.92 4.03
N SER A 172 21.65 -7.83 3.76
CA SER A 172 21.61 -8.63 2.52
C SER A 172 21.43 -7.73 1.30
N LEU A 173 20.54 -6.74 1.35
CA LEU A 173 20.35 -5.79 0.25
C LEU A 173 21.64 -5.03 -0.06
N LEU A 174 22.31 -4.50 0.97
CA LEU A 174 23.58 -3.77 0.77
C LEU A 174 24.67 -4.68 0.21
N THR A 175 24.79 -5.91 0.71
CA THR A 175 25.81 -6.86 0.25
C THR A 175 25.56 -7.31 -1.19
N LEU A 176 24.32 -7.65 -1.53
CA LEU A 176 23.90 -8.00 -2.89
C LEU A 176 24.13 -6.85 -3.89
N SER A 177 24.07 -5.61 -3.41
CA SER A 177 24.36 -4.41 -4.21
C SER A 177 25.84 -4.04 -4.26
N GLY A 178 26.76 -4.90 -3.76
CA GLY A 178 28.20 -4.80 -3.95
C GLY A 178 29.00 -4.25 -2.75
N LEU A 179 28.39 -3.99 -1.58
CA LEU A 179 29.14 -3.61 -0.38
C LEU A 179 29.75 -4.85 0.29
N GLY A 180 30.91 -4.65 0.94
CA GLY A 180 31.48 -5.69 1.80
C GLY A 180 30.61 -5.98 3.03
N ALA A 181 30.57 -7.24 3.49
CA ALA A 181 29.67 -7.66 4.56
C ALA A 181 29.85 -6.87 5.86
N ASP A 182 31.09 -6.61 6.28
CA ASP A 182 31.38 -5.85 7.51
C ASP A 182 30.93 -4.38 7.38
N GLU A 183 31.16 -3.77 6.22
CA GLU A 183 30.71 -2.41 5.93
C GLU A 183 29.18 -2.32 5.90
N ALA A 184 28.53 -3.27 5.23
CA ALA A 184 27.07 -3.35 5.17
C ALA A 184 26.46 -3.45 6.57
N ALA A 185 26.99 -4.32 7.43
CA ALA A 185 26.52 -4.48 8.81
C ALA A 185 26.71 -3.20 9.65
N GLN A 186 27.84 -2.50 9.50
CA GLN A 186 28.09 -1.22 10.20
C GLN A 186 27.13 -0.13 9.73
N ARG A 187 26.90 -0.01 8.41
CA ARG A 187 25.97 0.97 7.83
C ARG A 187 24.53 0.69 8.28
N VAL A 188 24.10 -0.57 8.30
CA VAL A 188 22.76 -0.97 8.78
C VAL A 188 22.59 -0.67 10.26
N ALA A 189 23.59 -0.93 11.11
CA ALA A 189 23.50 -0.62 12.54
C ALA A 189 23.27 0.90 12.77
N ALA A 190 24.04 1.76 12.11
CA ALA A 190 23.87 3.22 12.21
C ALA A 190 22.53 3.69 11.64
N PHE A 191 22.05 3.08 10.54
CA PHE A 191 20.76 3.38 9.95
C PHE A 191 19.60 2.96 10.88
N TYR A 192 19.67 1.76 11.47
CA TYR A 192 18.68 1.27 12.43
C TYR A 192 18.56 2.19 13.66
N ASP A 193 19.70 2.69 14.20
CA ASP A 193 19.70 3.63 15.32
C ASP A 193 19.01 4.95 14.93
N ALA A 194 19.20 5.44 13.71
CA ALA A 194 18.53 6.62 13.20
C ALA A 194 17.02 6.41 13.01
N GLU A 195 16.59 5.27 12.45
CA GLU A 195 15.19 4.89 12.36
C GLU A 195 14.52 4.82 13.74
N ALA A 196 15.20 4.19 14.71
CA ALA A 196 14.70 4.10 16.10
C ALA A 196 14.55 5.49 16.74
N ALA A 197 15.46 6.42 16.47
CA ALA A 197 15.38 7.80 16.97
C ALA A 197 14.22 8.57 16.33
N ILE A 198 13.99 8.43 15.02
CA ILE A 198 12.83 9.02 14.31
C ILE A 198 11.55 8.42 14.86
N SER A 199 11.48 7.09 14.99
CA SER A 199 10.32 6.36 15.52
C SER A 199 9.98 6.79 16.94
N ALA A 200 10.98 7.01 17.80
CA ALA A 200 10.73 7.50 19.18
C ALA A 200 10.07 8.88 19.21
N ALA A 201 10.36 9.73 18.21
CA ALA A 201 9.79 11.06 18.07
C ALA A 201 8.43 11.08 17.34
N SER A 202 8.03 9.98 16.67
CA SER A 202 6.79 9.88 15.90
C SER A 202 5.57 9.78 16.81
N LEU A 203 4.39 10.04 16.24
CA LEU A 203 3.10 9.83 16.86
C LEU A 203 2.94 8.35 17.30
N ASP A 204 2.13 8.13 18.33
CA ASP A 204 1.70 6.77 18.65
C ASP A 204 0.71 6.24 17.58
N PRO A 205 0.68 4.93 17.29
CA PRO A 205 -0.13 4.37 16.21
C PRO A 205 -1.61 4.79 16.25
N GLN A 206 -2.19 4.88 17.44
CA GLN A 206 -3.57 5.32 17.65
C GLN A 206 -3.82 6.79 17.31
N ASP A 207 -2.77 7.62 17.32
CA ASP A 207 -2.86 9.05 17.07
C ASP A 207 -2.91 9.39 15.57
N TYR A 208 -2.51 8.47 14.70
CA TYR A 208 -2.59 8.68 13.24
C TYR A 208 -4.03 8.76 12.71
N SER A 209 -5.02 8.27 13.45
CA SER A 209 -6.44 8.47 13.14
C SER A 209 -7.00 9.81 13.64
N ASN A 210 -6.24 10.56 14.45
CA ASN A 210 -6.65 11.85 15.00
C ASN A 210 -6.22 13.01 14.08
N VAL A 211 -7.19 13.59 13.36
CA VAL A 211 -6.97 14.69 12.41
C VAL A 211 -6.29 15.90 13.08
N ASP A 212 -6.60 16.22 14.35
CA ASP A 212 -5.97 17.33 15.06
C ASP A 212 -4.45 17.13 15.28
N LYS A 213 -3.98 15.88 15.22
CA LYS A 213 -2.55 15.53 15.34
C LYS A 213 -1.85 15.36 13.98
N THR A 214 -2.59 14.96 12.96
CA THR A 214 -2.03 14.58 11.64
C THR A 214 -2.22 15.65 10.57
N TYR A 215 -3.07 16.66 10.79
CA TYR A 215 -3.28 17.75 9.84
C TYR A 215 -2.47 18.98 10.24
N ASN A 216 -1.18 18.99 9.93
CA ASN A 216 -0.28 20.09 10.23
C ASN A 216 0.14 20.79 8.95
N LEU A 217 -0.16 22.09 8.86
CA LEU A 217 0.10 22.88 7.67
C LEU A 217 1.39 23.69 7.81
N PHE A 218 2.21 23.61 6.80
CA PHE A 218 3.46 24.35 6.63
C PHE A 218 3.42 25.17 5.35
N THR A 219 4.13 26.26 5.36
CA THR A 219 4.57 26.97 4.15
C THR A 219 5.91 26.40 3.69
N LEU A 220 6.26 26.58 2.43
CA LEU A 220 7.58 26.21 1.92
C LEU A 220 8.70 26.92 2.69
N GLY A 221 8.47 28.17 3.13
CA GLY A 221 9.42 28.92 3.93
C GLY A 221 9.69 28.30 5.30
N GLU A 222 8.67 27.77 5.98
CA GLU A 222 8.82 27.08 7.25
C GLU A 222 9.59 25.75 7.09
N LEU A 223 9.33 25.01 6.01
CA LEU A 223 10.09 23.79 5.71
C LEU A 223 11.56 24.11 5.38
N LYS A 224 11.84 25.19 4.63
CA LYS A 224 13.21 25.67 4.38
C LYS A 224 13.93 26.06 5.67
N ALA A 225 13.23 26.61 6.65
CA ALA A 225 13.82 26.93 7.94
C ALA A 225 14.18 25.66 8.76
N LEU A 226 13.45 24.56 8.57
CA LEU A 226 13.77 23.25 9.16
C LEU A 226 14.90 22.53 8.42
N LEU A 227 15.06 22.77 7.14
CA LEU A 227 16.01 22.10 6.24
C LEU A 227 16.92 23.13 5.54
N PRO A 228 17.72 23.92 6.29
CA PRO A 228 18.48 25.03 5.74
C PRO A 228 19.57 24.60 4.75
N ASN A 229 19.95 23.33 4.74
CA ASN A 229 20.98 22.75 3.88
C ASN A 229 20.41 22.04 2.63
N VAL A 230 19.10 22.11 2.40
CA VAL A 230 18.40 21.44 1.29
C VAL A 230 17.78 22.47 0.37
N ASP A 231 18.03 22.39 -0.93
CA ASP A 231 17.32 23.16 -1.95
C ASP A 231 15.91 22.58 -2.18
N LEU A 232 14.95 22.96 -1.32
CA LEU A 232 13.56 22.52 -1.43
C LEU A 232 12.84 23.05 -2.67
N ASP A 233 13.34 24.14 -3.32
CA ASP A 233 12.77 24.60 -4.59
C ASP A 233 13.10 23.60 -5.70
N ALA A 234 14.34 23.10 -5.74
CA ALA A 234 14.74 22.08 -6.70
C ALA A 234 14.01 20.76 -6.47
N VAL A 235 13.80 20.35 -5.20
CA VAL A 235 13.02 19.15 -4.86
C VAL A 235 11.55 19.29 -5.27
N LEU A 236 10.92 20.43 -5.01
CA LEU A 236 9.55 20.72 -5.42
C LEU A 236 9.42 20.68 -6.95
N ALA A 237 10.35 21.34 -7.65
CA ALA A 237 10.39 21.31 -9.11
C ALA A 237 10.56 19.88 -9.68
N ALA A 238 11.35 19.01 -9.02
CA ALA A 238 11.53 17.62 -9.41
C ALA A 238 10.26 16.77 -9.20
N SER A 239 9.45 17.11 -8.18
CA SER A 239 8.18 16.43 -7.93
C SER A 239 7.15 16.66 -9.04
N GLY A 240 7.18 17.83 -9.70
CA GLY A 240 6.20 18.27 -10.68
C GLY A 240 4.94 18.90 -10.07
N ILE A 241 4.94 19.12 -8.75
CA ILE A 241 3.81 19.74 -8.05
C ILE A 241 3.88 21.26 -8.23
N GLU A 242 2.79 21.86 -8.72
CA GLU A 242 2.73 23.28 -9.05
C GLU A 242 2.30 24.17 -7.88
N ASN A 243 1.37 23.66 -7.04
CA ASN A 243 0.81 24.43 -5.93
C ASN A 243 1.25 23.84 -4.57
N ALA A 244 2.19 24.54 -3.92
CA ALA A 244 2.70 24.23 -2.60
C ALA A 244 2.59 25.40 -1.61
N GLU A 245 1.53 26.23 -1.74
CA GLU A 245 1.27 27.34 -0.80
C GLU A 245 1.00 26.81 0.62
N ARG A 246 0.32 25.68 0.69
CA ARG A 246 0.01 24.97 1.94
C ARG A 246 0.48 23.52 1.78
N ILE A 247 1.31 23.06 2.67
CA ILE A 247 1.94 21.75 2.63
C ILE A 247 1.57 21.00 3.89
N MET A 248 0.92 19.86 3.74
CA MET A 248 0.55 19.00 4.87
C MET A 248 1.74 18.14 5.30
N VAL A 249 1.94 18.07 6.61
CA VAL A 249 2.85 17.13 7.29
C VAL A 249 2.05 16.34 8.31
N SER A 250 2.02 15.03 8.15
CA SER A 250 1.23 14.16 9.03
C SER A 250 1.87 13.96 10.40
N ASP A 251 3.19 13.97 10.50
CA ASP A 251 3.93 13.77 11.76
C ASP A 251 5.07 14.79 11.92
N VAL A 252 4.81 15.81 12.73
CA VAL A 252 5.77 16.89 12.97
C VAL A 252 6.94 16.43 13.84
N GLY A 253 6.71 15.46 14.74
CA GLY A 253 7.76 14.89 15.58
C GLY A 253 8.77 14.12 14.74
N ALA A 254 8.30 13.21 13.91
CA ALA A 254 9.12 12.46 12.97
C ALA A 254 9.84 13.39 11.98
N LEU A 255 9.12 14.39 11.42
CA LEU A 255 9.72 15.38 10.52
C LEU A 255 10.92 16.08 11.15
N LYS A 256 10.79 16.59 12.39
CA LYS A 256 11.87 17.31 13.07
C LYS A 256 13.05 16.40 13.42
N ALA A 257 12.78 15.17 13.85
CA ALA A 257 13.84 14.20 14.14
C ALA A 257 14.62 13.83 12.87
N ALA A 258 13.92 13.59 11.76
CA ALA A 258 14.55 13.33 10.48
C ALA A 258 15.30 14.55 9.95
N ALA A 259 14.73 15.76 10.01
CA ALA A 259 15.34 16.99 9.51
C ALA A 259 16.70 17.29 10.17
N ALA A 260 16.89 16.89 11.43
CA ALA A 260 18.16 17.05 12.14
C ALA A 260 19.32 16.23 11.53
N LEU A 261 19.02 15.28 10.65
CA LEU A 261 20.00 14.45 9.94
C LEU A 261 20.43 15.04 8.59
N TYR A 262 19.77 16.10 8.09
CA TYR A 262 20.01 16.64 6.75
C TYR A 262 21.14 17.69 6.75
N ASP A 263 22.34 17.20 6.95
CA ASP A 263 23.59 17.96 6.83
C ASP A 263 24.76 17.08 6.34
N ASP A 264 25.89 17.70 6.02
CA ASP A 264 27.09 16.98 5.53
C ASP A 264 27.73 16.08 6.58
N ALA A 265 27.50 16.30 7.89
CA ALA A 265 28.01 15.43 8.95
C ALA A 265 27.32 14.07 8.95
N HIS A 266 26.06 14.01 8.50
CA HIS A 266 25.27 12.79 8.38
C HIS A 266 25.25 12.22 6.95
N LEU A 267 26.06 12.74 6.03
CA LEU A 267 26.05 12.33 4.62
C LEU A 267 26.20 10.81 4.44
N ALA A 268 27.05 10.14 5.20
CA ALA A 268 27.25 8.70 5.12
C ALA A 268 25.97 7.91 5.51
N LEU A 269 25.24 8.40 6.51
CA LEU A 269 23.95 7.84 6.92
C LEU A 269 22.89 8.04 5.84
N LEU A 270 22.76 9.24 5.29
CA LEU A 270 21.79 9.56 4.25
C LEU A 270 22.06 8.81 2.94
N LYS A 271 23.33 8.55 2.57
CA LYS A 271 23.68 7.65 1.47
C LYS A 271 23.18 6.23 1.72
N THR A 272 23.34 5.75 2.95
CA THR A 272 22.84 4.43 3.32
C THR A 272 21.32 4.38 3.23
N ALA A 273 20.63 5.41 3.74
CA ALA A 273 19.19 5.55 3.65
C ALA A 273 18.71 5.56 2.18
N ALA A 274 19.30 6.40 1.32
CA ALA A 274 18.95 6.48 -0.10
C ALA A 274 19.17 5.14 -0.82
N ARG A 275 20.30 4.48 -0.55
CA ARG A 275 20.62 3.18 -1.14
C ARG A 275 19.65 2.10 -0.71
N LEU A 276 19.34 2.00 0.60
CA LEU A 276 18.37 1.04 1.12
C LEU A 276 16.97 1.31 0.59
N ALA A 277 16.50 2.55 0.58
CA ALA A 277 15.21 2.91 0.05
C ALA A 277 15.06 2.54 -1.44
N LEU A 278 16.08 2.82 -2.27
CA LEU A 278 16.09 2.38 -3.66
C LEU A 278 16.02 0.85 -3.78
N LEU A 279 16.90 0.13 -3.06
CA LEU A 279 16.92 -1.32 -3.10
C LEU A 279 15.62 -1.95 -2.63
N GLN A 280 15.04 -1.48 -1.52
CA GLN A 280 13.75 -1.96 -1.01
C GLN A 280 12.62 -1.73 -2.00
N SER A 281 12.61 -0.56 -2.68
CA SER A 281 11.57 -0.22 -3.65
C SER A 281 11.57 -1.12 -4.89
N VAL A 282 12.70 -1.74 -5.23
CA VAL A 282 12.84 -2.52 -6.47
C VAL A 282 13.33 -3.97 -6.25
N ALA A 283 13.58 -4.39 -5.00
CA ALA A 283 14.18 -5.69 -4.67
C ALA A 283 13.52 -6.87 -5.41
N THR A 284 12.19 -6.93 -5.40
CA THR A 284 11.43 -8.02 -6.04
C THR A 284 11.53 -8.00 -7.56
N SER A 285 11.93 -6.89 -8.19
CA SER A 285 12.10 -6.75 -9.64
C SER A 285 13.54 -6.99 -10.13
N LEU A 286 14.49 -7.19 -9.20
CA LEU A 286 15.89 -7.50 -9.51
C LEU A 286 16.10 -9.03 -9.64
N ASN A 287 17.34 -9.50 -9.43
CA ASN A 287 17.64 -10.93 -9.53
C ASN A 287 17.12 -11.75 -8.34
N GLN A 288 17.28 -13.07 -8.43
CA GLN A 288 16.72 -13.99 -7.44
C GLN A 288 17.26 -13.74 -6.02
N GLY A 289 18.51 -13.33 -5.86
CA GLY A 289 19.10 -13.06 -4.55
C GLY A 289 18.36 -11.96 -3.78
N PHE A 290 17.95 -10.86 -4.45
CA PHE A 290 17.17 -9.79 -3.81
C PHE A 290 15.74 -10.25 -3.48
N MET A 291 15.13 -11.01 -4.37
CA MET A 291 13.81 -11.58 -4.14
C MET A 291 13.84 -12.55 -2.95
N ASP A 292 14.85 -13.40 -2.88
CA ASP A 292 15.06 -14.33 -1.77
C ASP A 292 15.24 -13.58 -0.46
N ALA A 293 16.07 -12.54 -0.42
CA ALA A 293 16.29 -11.75 0.78
C ALA A 293 14.99 -11.13 1.32
N TYR A 294 14.12 -10.64 0.44
CA TYR A 294 12.80 -10.12 0.82
C TYR A 294 11.90 -11.21 1.43
N PHE A 295 11.77 -12.35 0.75
CA PHE A 295 10.90 -13.42 1.24
C PHE A 295 11.44 -14.08 2.50
N ASP A 296 12.76 -14.25 2.64
CA ASP A 296 13.38 -14.75 3.87
C ASP A 296 13.12 -13.82 5.05
N PHE A 297 13.15 -12.49 4.82
CA PHE A 297 12.74 -11.52 5.82
C PHE A 297 11.26 -11.71 6.22
N VAL A 298 10.35 -11.80 5.26
CA VAL A 298 8.90 -11.96 5.52
C VAL A 298 8.65 -13.25 6.32
N LEU A 299 9.25 -14.36 5.91
CA LEU A 299 9.12 -15.63 6.63
C LEU A 299 9.64 -15.55 8.08
N ALA A 300 10.83 -14.98 8.26
CA ALA A 300 11.44 -14.85 9.59
C ALA A 300 10.69 -13.85 10.48
N TYR A 301 10.19 -12.75 9.91
CA TYR A 301 9.46 -11.71 10.64
C TYR A 301 8.10 -12.19 11.14
N TYR A 302 7.36 -12.94 10.31
CA TYR A 302 6.04 -13.46 10.66
C TYR A 302 6.06 -14.87 11.24
N GLY A 303 7.23 -15.53 11.31
CA GLY A 303 7.36 -16.89 11.83
C GLY A 303 6.64 -17.93 10.96
N VAL A 304 6.72 -17.79 9.64
CA VAL A 304 6.04 -18.63 8.66
C VAL A 304 7.03 -19.60 8.02
N ASP A 305 6.67 -20.86 7.85
CA ASP A 305 7.59 -21.93 7.41
C ASP A 305 7.52 -22.23 5.90
N ALA A 306 6.52 -21.72 5.19
CA ALA A 306 6.28 -22.10 3.79
C ALA A 306 6.60 -20.97 2.82
N ARG A 307 7.52 -21.23 1.88
CA ARG A 307 7.82 -20.35 0.74
C ARG A 307 6.82 -20.59 -0.37
N GLN A 308 6.33 -19.51 -0.98
CA GLN A 308 5.46 -19.57 -2.15
C GLN A 308 6.22 -20.04 -3.39
N SER A 309 5.50 -20.66 -4.34
CA SER A 309 6.07 -21.01 -5.64
C SER A 309 6.33 -19.74 -6.48
N ASN A 310 7.22 -19.84 -7.48
CA ASN A 310 7.49 -18.73 -8.41
C ASN A 310 6.22 -18.28 -9.14
N GLU A 311 5.33 -19.22 -9.48
CA GLU A 311 4.04 -18.90 -10.12
C GLU A 311 3.11 -18.11 -9.18
N GLN A 312 3.06 -18.47 -7.89
CA GLN A 312 2.30 -17.72 -6.89
C GLN A 312 2.86 -16.31 -6.70
N ILE A 313 4.18 -16.19 -6.62
CA ILE A 313 4.86 -14.90 -6.53
C ILE A 313 4.56 -14.06 -7.78
N ALA A 314 4.67 -14.65 -8.98
CA ALA A 314 4.39 -13.95 -10.23
C ALA A 314 2.93 -13.48 -10.31
N ALA A 315 1.98 -14.32 -9.92
CA ALA A 315 0.57 -13.93 -9.87
C ALA A 315 0.33 -12.77 -8.88
N GLN A 316 0.97 -12.78 -7.71
CA GLN A 316 0.87 -11.69 -6.74
C GLN A 316 1.49 -10.38 -7.24
N GLN A 317 2.63 -10.44 -7.93
CA GLN A 317 3.24 -9.24 -8.53
C GLN A 317 2.35 -8.64 -9.62
N VAL A 318 1.77 -9.47 -10.49
CA VAL A 318 0.80 -9.03 -11.51
C VAL A 318 -0.45 -8.45 -10.84
N GLN A 319 -0.97 -9.11 -9.81
CA GLN A 319 -2.12 -8.63 -9.03
C GLN A 319 -1.87 -7.27 -8.40
N ALA A 320 -0.69 -7.03 -7.85
CA ALA A 320 -0.33 -5.77 -7.22
C ALA A 320 -0.13 -4.63 -8.23
N LEU A 321 0.45 -4.92 -9.40
CA LEU A 321 0.86 -3.90 -10.38
C LEU A 321 -0.22 -3.60 -11.44
N LEU A 322 -1.04 -4.58 -11.80
CA LEU A 322 -2.08 -4.49 -12.84
C LEU A 322 -3.47 -4.77 -12.26
N ALA A 323 -3.71 -4.29 -11.03
CA ALA A 323 -4.95 -4.52 -10.31
C ALA A 323 -6.19 -4.08 -11.09
N ASP A 324 -6.15 -2.94 -11.80
CA ASP A 324 -7.28 -2.43 -12.57
C ASP A 324 -7.72 -3.40 -13.65
N TYR A 325 -6.77 -3.95 -14.40
CA TYR A 325 -7.07 -4.90 -15.48
C TYR A 325 -7.61 -6.23 -14.92
N LEU A 326 -6.99 -6.74 -13.86
CA LEU A 326 -7.46 -7.96 -13.20
C LEU A 326 -8.81 -7.76 -12.53
N SER A 327 -9.13 -6.57 -12.05
CA SER A 327 -10.42 -6.25 -11.44
C SER A 327 -11.58 -6.50 -12.40
N ARG A 328 -11.44 -6.08 -13.67
CA ARG A 328 -12.47 -6.30 -14.68
C ARG A 328 -12.64 -7.79 -14.98
N ALA A 329 -11.54 -8.50 -15.24
CA ALA A 329 -11.58 -9.94 -15.52
C ALA A 329 -12.20 -10.73 -14.34
N TYR A 330 -11.85 -10.34 -13.10
CA TYR A 330 -12.40 -10.95 -11.89
C TYR A 330 -13.91 -10.74 -11.76
N VAL A 331 -14.40 -9.54 -12.01
CA VAL A 331 -15.82 -9.23 -11.93
C VAL A 331 -16.62 -9.98 -13.00
N ASP A 332 -16.12 -10.01 -14.22
CA ASP A 332 -16.78 -10.67 -15.34
C ASP A 332 -16.98 -12.18 -15.07
N GLU A 333 -16.03 -12.83 -14.37
CA GLU A 333 -16.08 -14.27 -14.09
C GLU A 333 -16.77 -14.60 -12.75
N TYR A 334 -16.53 -13.83 -11.69
CA TYR A 334 -16.89 -14.25 -10.32
C TYR A 334 -18.00 -13.44 -9.66
N PHE A 335 -18.50 -12.35 -10.27
CA PHE A 335 -19.48 -11.48 -9.63
C PHE A 335 -20.67 -11.13 -10.53
N SER A 336 -21.89 -11.29 -10.02
CA SER A 336 -23.09 -11.02 -10.79
C SER A 336 -23.67 -9.62 -10.57
N ALA A 337 -24.22 -9.01 -11.64
CA ALA A 337 -24.94 -7.74 -11.54
C ALA A 337 -26.12 -7.81 -10.55
N LYS A 338 -26.74 -9.00 -10.39
CA LYS A 338 -27.80 -9.20 -9.40
C LYS A 338 -27.27 -9.05 -7.97
N ALA A 339 -26.09 -9.57 -7.66
CA ALA A 339 -25.50 -9.44 -6.32
C ALA A 339 -25.19 -7.96 -6.00
N LYS A 340 -24.73 -7.18 -7.00
CA LYS A 340 -24.53 -5.73 -6.87
C LYS A 340 -25.85 -5.05 -6.51
N ALA A 341 -26.90 -5.28 -7.29
CA ALA A 341 -28.22 -4.66 -7.08
C ALA A 341 -28.85 -5.02 -5.72
N ASP A 342 -28.78 -6.29 -5.31
CA ASP A 342 -29.33 -6.74 -4.02
C ASP A 342 -28.64 -6.02 -2.83
N VAL A 343 -27.32 -5.77 -2.92
CA VAL A 343 -26.56 -5.09 -1.85
C VAL A 343 -26.80 -3.58 -1.90
N GLU A 344 -26.88 -2.97 -3.07
CA GLU A 344 -27.22 -1.54 -3.23
C GLU A 344 -28.60 -1.23 -2.62
N GLU A 345 -29.60 -2.08 -2.89
CA GLU A 345 -30.95 -1.96 -2.28
C GLU A 345 -30.87 -2.05 -0.75
N MET A 346 -30.18 -3.06 -0.22
CA MET A 346 -30.01 -3.24 1.24
C MET A 346 -29.34 -2.04 1.90
N ILE A 347 -28.29 -1.48 1.30
CA ILE A 347 -27.61 -0.29 1.83
C ILE A 347 -28.53 0.94 1.78
N GLY A 348 -29.34 1.08 0.72
CA GLY A 348 -30.34 2.13 0.62
C GLY A 348 -31.36 2.06 1.78
N GLU A 349 -31.83 0.85 2.12
CA GLU A 349 -32.70 0.62 3.28
C GLU A 349 -32.01 0.96 4.61
N PHE A 350 -30.74 0.59 4.79
CA PHE A 350 -29.98 0.97 5.99
C PHE A 350 -29.87 2.48 6.14
N ILE A 351 -29.52 3.19 5.08
CA ILE A 351 -29.43 4.66 5.09
C ILE A 351 -30.78 5.28 5.50
N ALA A 352 -31.90 4.77 4.96
CA ALA A 352 -33.25 5.24 5.32
C ALA A 352 -33.54 5.03 6.82
N ILE A 353 -33.29 3.82 7.33
CA ILE A 353 -33.48 3.49 8.75
C ILE A 353 -32.58 4.35 9.66
N TYR A 354 -31.32 4.59 9.28
CA TYR A 354 -30.43 5.46 10.04
C TYR A 354 -30.95 6.89 10.12
N LYS A 355 -31.47 7.47 9.05
CA LYS A 355 -32.10 8.79 9.05
C LYS A 355 -33.26 8.85 10.02
N GLU A 356 -34.17 7.87 10.01
CA GLU A 356 -35.26 7.79 10.97
C GLU A 356 -34.77 7.73 12.42
N ARG A 357 -33.79 6.88 12.71
CA ARG A 357 -33.18 6.74 14.04
C ARG A 357 -32.52 8.01 14.53
N ILE A 358 -31.76 8.70 13.66
CA ILE A 358 -31.12 9.98 13.99
C ILE A 358 -32.17 11.05 14.34
N LEU A 359 -33.24 11.14 13.53
CA LEU A 359 -34.32 12.09 13.78
C LEU A 359 -35.08 11.80 15.09
N ALA A 360 -35.18 10.55 15.49
CA ALA A 360 -35.83 10.12 16.73
C ALA A 360 -35.00 10.34 18.01
N GLN A 361 -33.65 10.64 17.91
CA GLN A 361 -32.83 10.85 19.11
C GLN A 361 -33.25 12.10 19.87
N ASP A 362 -33.39 12.02 21.19
CA ASP A 362 -33.75 13.14 22.06
C ASP A 362 -32.56 13.96 22.57
N TRP A 363 -31.35 13.36 22.59
CA TRP A 363 -30.11 14.01 23.04
C TRP A 363 -29.42 14.87 21.95
N MET A 364 -29.78 14.72 20.70
CA MET A 364 -29.20 15.49 19.59
C MET A 364 -29.99 16.78 19.34
N SER A 365 -29.28 17.90 19.13
CA SER A 365 -29.91 19.15 18.70
C SER A 365 -30.51 19.02 17.29
N ALA A 366 -31.50 19.87 16.98
CA ALA A 366 -32.10 19.89 15.62
C ALA A 366 -31.07 20.20 14.54
N GLU A 367 -30.11 21.08 14.83
CA GLU A 367 -29.01 21.40 13.90
C GLU A 367 -28.09 20.19 13.67
N THR A 368 -27.70 19.46 14.72
CA THR A 368 -26.87 18.27 14.61
C THR A 368 -27.58 17.17 13.83
N LYS A 369 -28.88 16.94 14.07
CA LYS A 369 -29.70 16.01 13.29
C LYS A 369 -29.71 16.37 11.82
N ALA A 370 -29.91 17.64 11.48
CA ALA A 370 -29.92 18.10 10.10
C ALA A 370 -28.57 17.85 9.39
N LYS A 371 -27.44 18.10 10.08
CA LYS A 371 -26.09 17.81 9.56
C LYS A 371 -25.87 16.31 9.37
N ALA A 372 -26.27 15.48 10.32
CA ALA A 372 -26.14 14.03 10.24
C ALA A 372 -26.99 13.44 9.10
N VAL A 373 -28.25 13.90 8.93
CA VAL A 373 -29.08 13.50 7.81
C VAL A 373 -28.47 13.93 6.48
N LYS A 374 -27.97 15.17 6.38
CA LYS A 374 -27.27 15.65 5.18
C LYS A 374 -26.07 14.76 4.83
N LYS A 375 -25.28 14.35 5.83
CA LYS A 375 -24.14 13.44 5.62
C LYS A 375 -24.59 12.11 5.00
N LEU A 376 -25.69 11.53 5.47
CA LEU A 376 -26.27 10.31 4.90
C LEU A 376 -26.87 10.54 3.50
N ASP A 377 -27.48 11.70 3.23
CA ASP A 377 -28.05 12.05 1.91
C ASP A 377 -26.97 12.20 0.84
N THR A 378 -25.75 12.59 1.24
CA THR A 378 -24.61 12.81 0.34
C THR A 378 -23.59 11.68 0.36
N MET A 379 -23.89 10.58 1.06
CA MET A 379 -22.98 9.42 1.15
C MET A 379 -22.91 8.72 -0.21
N GLY A 380 -21.70 8.54 -0.71
CA GLY A 380 -21.42 7.67 -1.84
C GLY A 380 -21.58 6.20 -1.46
N VAL A 381 -22.14 5.40 -2.34
CA VAL A 381 -22.30 3.94 -2.15
C VAL A 381 -21.62 3.24 -3.31
N LYS A 382 -20.56 2.48 -3.01
CA LYS A 382 -19.74 1.76 -3.98
C LYS A 382 -19.88 0.26 -3.70
N VAL A 383 -20.50 -0.48 -4.60
CA VAL A 383 -20.78 -1.92 -4.44
C VAL A 383 -20.24 -2.71 -5.62
N GLY A 384 -19.50 -3.75 -5.31
CA GLY A 384 -18.98 -4.71 -6.28
C GLY A 384 -17.81 -4.18 -7.08
N TYR A 385 -18.06 -3.23 -7.98
CA TYR A 385 -17.10 -2.73 -8.96
C TYR A 385 -17.46 -1.33 -9.45
N PRO A 386 -16.48 -0.54 -9.97
CA PRO A 386 -16.70 0.80 -10.50
C PRO A 386 -17.54 0.79 -11.80
N ASP A 387 -18.22 1.89 -12.05
CA ASP A 387 -19.04 2.05 -13.27
C ASP A 387 -18.19 2.34 -14.53
N SER A 388 -16.94 2.82 -14.35
CA SER A 388 -15.95 3.02 -15.41
C SER A 388 -14.71 2.17 -15.14
N TRP A 389 -14.12 1.63 -16.22
CA TRP A 389 -12.89 0.84 -16.21
C TRP A 389 -11.69 1.58 -16.82
N GLU A 390 -11.74 2.90 -16.85
CA GLU A 390 -10.60 3.70 -17.29
C GLU A 390 -9.43 3.53 -16.33
N SER A 391 -8.22 3.35 -16.85
CA SER A 391 -7.02 3.17 -16.06
C SER A 391 -5.86 3.99 -16.60
N CYS A 392 -5.12 4.63 -15.71
CA CYS A 392 -3.86 5.30 -16.08
C CYS A 392 -2.83 4.32 -16.67
N LEU A 393 -2.97 3.02 -16.39
CA LEU A 393 -2.12 1.96 -16.92
C LEU A 393 -2.23 1.79 -18.44
N ASP A 394 -3.27 2.33 -19.08
CA ASP A 394 -3.40 2.33 -20.54
C ASP A 394 -2.22 3.06 -21.21
N ARG A 395 -1.64 4.05 -20.52
CA ARG A 395 -0.45 4.80 -20.95
C ARG A 395 0.87 4.09 -20.68
N ALA A 396 0.88 3.07 -19.81
CA ALA A 396 2.09 2.32 -19.50
C ALA A 396 2.49 1.40 -20.67
N GLU A 397 3.72 1.54 -21.16
CA GLU A 397 4.29 0.66 -22.17
C GLU A 397 4.86 -0.59 -21.50
N ILE A 398 4.04 -1.63 -21.36
CA ILE A 398 4.42 -2.90 -20.74
C ILE A 398 4.83 -3.86 -21.86
N LYS A 399 6.07 -4.37 -21.79
CA LYS A 399 6.70 -5.21 -22.81
C LYS A 399 7.03 -6.60 -22.26
N SER A 400 6.83 -7.61 -23.07
CA SER A 400 7.32 -8.97 -22.80
C SER A 400 8.86 -9.05 -22.94
N PRO A 401 9.50 -10.13 -22.43
CA PRO A 401 10.93 -10.36 -22.65
C PRO A 401 11.31 -10.43 -24.14
N ALA A 402 10.43 -10.99 -24.98
CA ALA A 402 10.64 -11.07 -26.44
C ALA A 402 10.65 -9.69 -27.12
N GLU A 403 9.97 -8.69 -26.54
CA GLU A 403 9.95 -7.30 -27.00
C GLU A 403 11.04 -6.44 -26.34
N GLY A 404 11.93 -7.06 -25.56
CA GLY A 404 13.00 -6.38 -24.82
C GLY A 404 12.58 -5.79 -23.48
N GLY A 405 11.41 -6.15 -22.97
CA GLY A 405 10.96 -5.79 -21.63
C GLY A 405 11.69 -6.58 -20.55
N SER A 406 11.62 -6.07 -19.33
CA SER A 406 12.06 -6.74 -18.11
C SER A 406 11.08 -6.44 -16.99
N PHE A 407 11.11 -7.24 -15.92
CA PHE A 407 10.24 -6.96 -14.78
C PHE A 407 10.51 -5.56 -14.23
N PHE A 408 11.78 -5.19 -14.03
CA PHE A 408 12.17 -3.84 -13.58
C PHE A 408 11.64 -2.74 -14.51
N SER A 409 11.85 -2.83 -15.83
CA SER A 409 11.40 -1.77 -16.75
C SER A 409 9.89 -1.60 -16.76
N ASN A 410 9.14 -2.69 -16.63
CA ASN A 410 7.68 -2.66 -16.56
C ASN A 410 7.18 -2.05 -15.25
N VAL A 411 7.82 -2.36 -14.11
CA VAL A 411 7.51 -1.71 -12.82
C VAL A 411 7.68 -0.20 -12.93
N ILE A 412 8.80 0.26 -13.49
CA ILE A 412 9.04 1.70 -13.66
C ILE A 412 8.03 2.34 -14.63
N ALA A 413 7.69 1.68 -15.74
CA ALA A 413 6.68 2.19 -16.69
C ALA A 413 5.31 2.37 -16.01
N ILE A 414 4.90 1.41 -15.17
CA ILE A 414 3.66 1.47 -14.39
C ILE A 414 3.71 2.63 -13.38
N GLN A 415 4.77 2.73 -12.59
CA GLN A 415 4.94 3.80 -11.60
C GLN A 415 4.93 5.18 -12.24
N MET A 416 5.59 5.32 -13.38
CA MET A 416 5.61 6.59 -14.13
C MET A 416 4.23 6.95 -14.69
N ALA A 417 3.46 5.98 -15.18
CA ALA A 417 2.09 6.22 -15.65
C ALA A 417 1.19 6.69 -14.51
N MET A 418 1.26 6.05 -13.33
CA MET A 418 0.52 6.46 -12.14
C MET A 418 0.92 7.87 -11.66
N LYS A 419 2.23 8.16 -11.60
CA LYS A 419 2.72 9.51 -11.23
C LYS A 419 2.21 10.58 -12.20
N GLN A 420 2.30 10.33 -13.51
CA GLN A 420 1.83 11.25 -14.53
C GLN A 420 0.33 11.52 -14.43
N ASP A 421 -0.45 10.51 -14.08
CA ASP A 421 -1.88 10.64 -13.86
C ASP A 421 -2.19 11.56 -12.67
N VAL A 422 -1.54 11.33 -11.54
CA VAL A 422 -1.67 12.19 -10.35
C VAL A 422 -1.32 13.64 -10.67
N LEU A 423 -0.23 13.87 -11.41
CA LEU A 423 0.20 15.22 -11.79
C LEU A 423 -0.73 15.88 -12.83
N ALA A 424 -1.28 15.11 -13.76
CA ALA A 424 -2.24 15.63 -14.74
C ALA A 424 -3.52 16.17 -14.08
N HIS A 425 -3.92 15.59 -12.94
CA HIS A 425 -5.12 15.95 -12.19
C HIS A 425 -4.83 16.72 -10.88
N GLN A 426 -3.61 17.29 -10.75
CA GLN A 426 -3.19 17.93 -9.50
C GLN A 426 -4.02 19.15 -9.10
N ASN A 427 -4.61 19.84 -10.07
CA ASN A 427 -5.45 21.02 -9.87
C ASN A 427 -6.96 20.70 -9.89
N ASP A 428 -7.32 19.43 -10.14
CA ASP A 428 -8.70 18.98 -10.14
C ASP A 428 -9.20 18.71 -8.73
N ALA A 429 -10.50 18.80 -8.52
CA ALA A 429 -11.11 18.29 -7.31
C ALA A 429 -10.86 16.77 -7.19
N PRO A 430 -10.67 16.22 -5.97
CA PRO A 430 -10.58 14.79 -5.77
C PRO A 430 -11.80 14.08 -6.40
N ASP A 431 -11.54 13.06 -7.20
CA ASP A 431 -12.60 12.27 -7.83
C ASP A 431 -13.26 11.35 -6.79
N LYS A 432 -14.51 11.64 -6.45
CA LYS A 432 -15.28 10.82 -5.51
C LYS A 432 -15.74 9.50 -6.09
N SER A 433 -15.63 9.28 -7.40
CA SER A 433 -15.92 7.99 -8.03
C SER A 433 -14.76 7.00 -7.91
N GLU A 434 -13.55 7.49 -7.62
CA GLU A 434 -12.34 6.68 -7.47
C GLU A 434 -12.51 5.63 -6.35
N TRP A 435 -12.12 4.40 -6.64
CA TRP A 435 -12.14 3.27 -5.70
C TRP A 435 -10.82 3.13 -4.97
N ILE A 436 -10.86 3.16 -3.64
CA ILE A 436 -9.65 2.97 -2.79
C ILE A 436 -9.30 1.50 -2.56
N MET A 437 -10.17 0.59 -3.00
CA MET A 437 -9.98 -0.86 -2.95
C MET A 437 -10.35 -1.48 -4.29
N THR A 438 -9.62 -2.51 -4.69
CA THR A 438 -9.95 -3.26 -5.91
C THR A 438 -11.19 -4.13 -5.70
N PRO A 439 -11.96 -4.47 -6.76
CA PRO A 439 -13.10 -5.39 -6.68
C PRO A 439 -12.78 -6.76 -6.08
N PHE A 440 -11.55 -7.24 -6.18
CA PHE A 440 -11.12 -8.50 -5.57
C PHE A 440 -10.52 -8.35 -4.15
N THR A 441 -10.63 -7.17 -3.53
CA THR A 441 -10.24 -6.98 -2.13
C THR A 441 -11.27 -7.58 -1.19
N VAL A 442 -10.83 -8.45 -0.29
CA VAL A 442 -11.68 -9.01 0.78
C VAL A 442 -11.68 -8.06 1.97
N ASN A 443 -12.41 -6.98 1.83
CA ASN A 443 -12.59 -5.95 2.86
C ASN A 443 -13.80 -5.08 2.53
N ALA A 444 -14.16 -4.17 3.45
CA ALA A 444 -15.10 -3.08 3.23
C ALA A 444 -14.65 -1.87 4.06
N CYS A 445 -14.96 -0.66 3.62
CA CYS A 445 -14.57 0.54 4.35
C CYS A 445 -15.54 1.71 4.17
N TYR A 446 -15.43 2.66 5.10
CA TYR A 446 -15.94 4.02 4.96
C TYR A 446 -14.76 4.96 4.76
N ASN A 447 -14.80 5.77 3.70
CA ASN A 447 -13.82 6.82 3.41
C ASN A 447 -14.37 8.19 3.85
N PRO A 448 -13.88 8.77 4.95
CA PRO A 448 -14.38 10.04 5.45
C PRO A 448 -14.08 11.22 4.51
N SER A 449 -13.00 11.17 3.74
CA SER A 449 -12.62 12.24 2.81
C SER A 449 -13.55 12.35 1.61
N ALA A 450 -14.07 11.23 1.13
CA ALA A 450 -15.06 11.19 0.04
C ALA A 450 -16.51 11.14 0.55
N ASN A 451 -16.72 10.82 1.83
CA ASN A 451 -18.01 10.47 2.44
C ASN A 451 -18.68 9.31 1.70
N ASP A 452 -17.97 8.22 1.50
CA ASP A 452 -18.49 7.03 0.83
C ASP A 452 -18.23 5.74 1.60
N ILE A 453 -19.05 4.71 1.31
CA ILE A 453 -18.86 3.34 1.75
C ILE A 453 -18.59 2.46 0.55
N THR A 454 -17.61 1.55 0.70
CA THR A 454 -17.16 0.67 -0.37
C THR A 454 -17.23 -0.79 0.06
N PHE A 455 -17.91 -1.62 -0.75
CA PHE A 455 -18.04 -3.07 -0.59
C PHE A 455 -17.58 -3.76 -1.88
N PRO A 456 -16.31 -4.17 -2.00
CA PRO A 456 -15.80 -4.88 -3.17
C PRO A 456 -16.53 -6.20 -3.47
N ALA A 457 -16.45 -6.64 -4.72
CA ALA A 457 -17.12 -7.87 -5.17
C ALA A 457 -16.67 -9.12 -4.39
N ALA A 458 -15.40 -9.19 -4.02
CA ALA A 458 -14.81 -10.34 -3.35
C ALA A 458 -15.46 -10.64 -1.99
N ILE A 459 -15.73 -9.62 -1.17
CA ILE A 459 -16.36 -9.82 0.14
C ILE A 459 -17.84 -10.23 0.02
N LEU A 460 -18.46 -9.99 -1.14
CA LEU A 460 -19.86 -10.26 -1.42
C LEU A 460 -20.11 -11.63 -2.08
N GLN A 461 -19.11 -12.51 -2.16
CA GLN A 461 -19.26 -13.82 -2.79
C GLN A 461 -20.31 -14.69 -2.08
N SER A 462 -21.08 -15.44 -2.87
CA SER A 462 -22.29 -16.14 -2.43
C SER A 462 -22.11 -17.15 -1.31
N GLN A 463 -20.94 -17.79 -1.22
CA GLN A 463 -20.62 -18.77 -0.18
C GLN A 463 -20.46 -18.13 1.22
N TYR A 464 -20.28 -16.80 1.27
CA TYR A 464 -20.08 -16.02 2.51
C TYR A 464 -21.20 -15.02 2.78
N LYS A 465 -22.31 -15.06 2.01
CA LYS A 465 -23.48 -14.16 2.20
C LYS A 465 -23.95 -14.06 3.65
N PHE A 466 -23.87 -15.14 4.41
CA PHE A 466 -24.25 -15.12 5.83
C PHE A 466 -23.29 -14.33 6.72
N LEU A 467 -22.00 -14.30 6.40
CA LEU A 467 -21.00 -13.51 7.15
C LEU A 467 -21.16 -12.01 6.84
N VAL A 468 -21.36 -11.67 5.57
CA VAL A 468 -21.55 -10.28 5.14
C VAL A 468 -22.77 -9.65 5.80
N TYR A 469 -23.90 -10.36 5.92
CA TYR A 469 -25.10 -9.85 6.59
C TYR A 469 -24.88 -9.56 8.09
N SER A 470 -24.02 -10.32 8.78
CA SER A 470 -23.74 -10.09 10.19
C SER A 470 -22.68 -9.00 10.42
N GLU A 471 -21.73 -8.82 9.50
CA GLU A 471 -20.61 -7.91 9.67
C GLU A 471 -20.80 -6.52 9.04
N ILE A 472 -21.59 -6.38 7.98
CA ILE A 472 -22.08 -5.07 7.55
C ILE A 472 -22.80 -4.38 8.72
N TRP A 473 -23.51 -5.15 9.53
CA TRP A 473 -24.17 -4.64 10.73
C TRP A 473 -23.17 -4.11 11.78
N ILE A 474 -22.02 -4.75 11.93
CA ILE A 474 -20.96 -4.36 12.86
C ILE A 474 -20.18 -3.13 12.34
N MET A 475 -19.81 -3.08 11.06
CA MET A 475 -19.04 -1.96 10.47
C MET A 475 -19.85 -0.65 10.41
N VAL A 476 -21.15 -0.70 10.34
CA VAL A 476 -22.03 0.49 10.31
C VAL A 476 -22.36 0.98 11.72
N THR A 477 -22.07 0.21 12.77
CA THR A 477 -22.39 0.54 14.18
C THR A 477 -21.19 1.04 14.98
N TYR A 478 -19.97 1.03 14.44
CA TYR A 478 -18.76 1.63 14.99
C TYR A 478 -18.27 2.78 14.09
#